data_3794fa6d27a487e5f7297e91078d6d7d
#
_entry.id   3794fa6d27a487e5f7297e91078d6d7d
#
_cell.length_a   1.000
_cell.length_b   1.000
_cell.length_c   1.000
_cell.angle_alpha   90.00
_cell.angle_beta   90.00
_cell.angle_gamma   90.00
#
_symmetry.space_group_name_H-M   'P 1'
#
loop_
_entity.id
_entity.type
_entity.pdbx_description
1 polymer ?
#
loop_
_entity_poly.entity_id
_entity_poly.type
_entity_poly.pdbx_seq_one_letter_code
_entity_poly.pdbx_strand_id
1 'polypeptide(L)'
;MSQFNRIVVGYDDTEGSNKALQLAVQMAKGNPEAHVLVANVYDEKVENVMTDNEKRVEPVRTNGYMLEGIQIPPMSIRHDDPNPPTHAIISNSVDDAFYKAKQELEPHNIQAKYDSLDGSPAESICDYASAEGADLIIVGNSGKGGLKRMFLGSVSSNIAKQAPCPVLIAK
;
A
#
# COMPACT_ATOMS: atom_id res chain seq x y z
N MET A 1 24.90 -12.00 20.38
CA MET A 1 24.58 -11.15 19.22
C MET A 1 23.18 -10.61 19.44
N SER A 2 22.99 -9.30 19.41
CA SER A 2 21.61 -8.75 19.49
C SER A 2 20.87 -9.17 18.21
N GLN A 3 19.88 -10.02 18.36
CA GLN A 3 18.97 -10.40 17.29
C GLN A 3 17.87 -9.34 17.21
N PHE A 4 17.51 -8.95 16.00
CA PHE A 4 16.34 -8.10 15.80
C PHE A 4 15.08 -8.91 16.03
N ASN A 5 14.18 -8.40 16.87
CA ASN A 5 12.94 -9.09 17.24
C ASN A 5 11.71 -8.45 16.63
N ARG A 6 11.75 -7.14 16.34
CA ARG A 6 10.63 -6.40 15.73
C ARG A 6 11.10 -5.65 14.50
N ILE A 7 10.87 -6.25 13.34
CA ILE A 7 11.39 -5.77 12.06
C ILE A 7 10.23 -5.18 11.25
N VAL A 8 10.24 -3.86 11.06
CA VAL A 8 9.29 -3.20 10.14
C VAL A 8 9.83 -3.27 8.71
N VAL A 9 8.97 -3.69 7.78
CA VAL A 9 9.28 -3.71 6.35
C VAL A 9 8.32 -2.81 5.61
N GLY A 10 8.84 -1.75 4.97
CA GLY A 10 8.06 -0.94 4.03
C GLY A 10 7.87 -1.71 2.72
N TYR A 11 6.62 -2.07 2.42
CA TYR A 11 6.30 -2.97 1.31
C TYR A 11 5.20 -2.44 0.40
N ASP A 12 5.49 -2.32 -0.90
CA ASP A 12 4.60 -1.82 -1.94
C ASP A 12 4.60 -2.69 -3.22
N ASP A 13 5.05 -3.95 -3.11
CA ASP A 13 5.21 -4.91 -4.22
C ASP A 13 6.16 -4.45 -5.34
N THR A 14 7.03 -3.50 -5.09
CA THR A 14 8.12 -3.16 -6.03
C THR A 14 9.30 -4.12 -5.89
N GLU A 15 10.19 -4.14 -6.90
CA GLU A 15 11.43 -4.93 -6.83
C GLU A 15 12.25 -4.61 -5.57
N GLY A 16 12.33 -3.32 -5.20
CA GLY A 16 13.06 -2.89 -4.02
C GLY A 16 12.44 -3.39 -2.72
N SER A 17 11.11 -3.29 -2.58
CA SER A 17 10.42 -3.77 -1.38
C SER A 17 10.38 -5.29 -1.29
N ASN A 18 10.36 -6.00 -2.41
CA ASN A 18 10.51 -7.45 -2.43
C ASN A 18 11.89 -7.89 -1.89
N LYS A 19 12.97 -7.18 -2.28
CA LYS A 19 14.31 -7.41 -1.70
C LYS A 19 14.35 -7.11 -0.20
N ALA A 20 13.68 -6.03 0.23
CA ALA A 20 13.55 -5.70 1.64
C ALA A 20 12.86 -6.82 2.44
N LEU A 21 11.77 -7.37 1.90
CA LEU A 21 11.06 -8.49 2.51
C LEU A 21 11.93 -9.74 2.60
N GLN A 22 12.66 -10.08 1.55
CA GLN A 22 13.58 -11.23 1.55
C GLN A 22 14.70 -11.07 2.59
N LEU A 23 15.22 -9.87 2.78
CA LEU A 23 16.19 -9.60 3.84
C LEU A 23 15.57 -9.77 5.23
N ALA A 24 14.34 -9.31 5.43
CA ALA A 24 13.60 -9.54 6.68
C ALA A 24 13.44 -11.03 6.98
N VAL A 25 13.09 -11.83 5.96
CA VAL A 25 13.03 -13.31 6.06
C VAL A 25 14.37 -13.89 6.50
N GLN A 26 15.47 -13.45 5.89
CA GLN A 26 16.80 -13.95 6.24
C GLN A 26 17.19 -13.60 7.68
N MET A 27 16.84 -12.43 8.15
CA MET A 27 17.14 -11.96 9.51
C MET A 27 16.25 -12.62 10.57
N ALA A 28 14.98 -12.86 10.24
CA ALA A 28 14.04 -13.54 11.13
C ALA A 28 14.26 -15.05 11.22
N LYS A 29 14.85 -15.67 10.18
CA LYS A 29 15.15 -17.10 10.20
C LYS A 29 16.05 -17.48 11.38
N GLY A 30 15.60 -18.49 12.14
CA GLY A 30 16.35 -18.95 13.29
C GLY A 30 16.16 -18.13 14.57
N ASN A 31 15.32 -17.11 14.53
CA ASN A 31 14.88 -16.36 15.71
C ASN A 31 13.37 -16.55 15.91
N PRO A 32 12.93 -17.45 16.81
CA PRO A 32 11.50 -17.69 17.06
C PRO A 32 10.78 -16.49 17.69
N GLU A 33 11.51 -15.54 18.25
CA GLU A 33 10.97 -14.31 18.83
C GLU A 33 10.82 -13.17 17.79
N ALA A 34 11.28 -13.40 16.56
CA ALA A 34 11.21 -12.39 15.52
C ALA A 34 9.79 -12.22 14.97
N HIS A 35 9.33 -10.98 14.94
CA HIS A 35 8.08 -10.56 14.33
C HIS A 35 8.38 -9.61 13.17
N VAL A 36 7.85 -9.93 11.99
CA VAL A 36 7.94 -9.06 10.81
C VAL A 36 6.66 -8.25 10.68
N LEU A 37 6.77 -6.93 10.70
CA LEU A 37 5.68 -5.98 10.59
C LEU A 37 5.69 -5.41 9.17
N VAL A 38 4.82 -5.92 8.32
CA VAL A 38 4.73 -5.51 6.90
C VAL A 38 3.81 -4.31 6.80
N ALA A 39 4.37 -3.15 6.49
CA ALA A 39 3.67 -1.88 6.37
C ALA A 39 3.55 -1.46 4.89
N ASN A 40 2.33 -1.29 4.41
CA ASN A 40 2.04 -0.66 3.13
C ASN A 40 1.49 0.73 3.38
N VAL A 41 2.08 1.75 2.75
CA VAL A 41 1.57 3.12 2.84
C VAL A 41 0.94 3.49 1.51
N TYR A 42 -0.34 3.79 1.53
CA TYR A 42 -1.01 4.37 0.37
C TYR A 42 -1.04 5.89 0.52
N ASP A 43 -0.49 6.56 -0.49
CA ASP A 43 -0.56 8.01 -0.59
C ASP A 43 -1.92 8.33 -1.23
N GLU A 44 -2.87 8.85 -0.45
CA GLU A 44 -4.07 9.47 -0.98
C GLU A 44 -3.73 10.78 -1.72
N LYS A 45 -2.85 10.72 -2.69
CA LYS A 45 -2.89 11.72 -3.73
C LYS A 45 -4.14 11.42 -4.55
N VAL A 46 -5.22 12.10 -4.20
CA VAL A 46 -6.30 12.35 -5.13
C VAL A 46 -5.65 13.08 -6.31
N GLU A 47 -5.12 12.32 -7.27
CA GLU A 47 -4.97 12.87 -8.60
C GLU A 47 -6.41 13.17 -9.02
N ASN A 48 -6.79 14.43 -8.87
CA ASN A 48 -7.87 14.98 -9.64
C ASN A 48 -7.46 14.81 -11.10
N VAL A 49 -7.73 13.63 -11.64
CA VAL A 49 -7.81 13.45 -13.08
C VAL A 49 -8.98 14.33 -13.47
N MET A 50 -8.68 15.60 -13.75
CA MET A 50 -9.56 16.43 -14.54
C MET A 50 -9.68 15.71 -15.88
N THR A 51 -10.67 14.83 -15.97
CA THR A 51 -11.16 14.39 -17.25
C THR A 51 -11.72 15.62 -17.92
N ASP A 52 -10.88 16.25 -18.76
CA ASP A 52 -11.30 17.19 -19.79
C ASP A 52 -12.24 16.45 -20.74
N ASN A 53 -13.45 16.20 -20.28
CA ASN A 53 -14.60 15.83 -21.07
C ASN A 53 -15.83 16.45 -20.42
N GLU A 54 -15.90 17.77 -20.45
CA GLU A 54 -17.18 18.46 -20.48
C GLU A 54 -17.95 18.05 -21.75
N LYS A 55 -18.41 16.82 -21.81
CA LYS A 55 -19.61 16.53 -22.55
C LYS A 55 -20.77 16.93 -21.67
N ARG A 56 -21.21 18.18 -21.89
CA ARG A 56 -22.50 18.68 -21.50
C ARG A 56 -23.53 17.56 -21.67
N VAL A 57 -23.94 16.98 -20.55
CA VAL A 57 -25.12 16.11 -20.54
C VAL A 57 -26.31 17.04 -20.68
N GLU A 58 -26.83 17.17 -21.90
CA GLU A 58 -28.11 17.85 -22.10
C GLU A 58 -29.19 17.04 -21.37
N PRO A 59 -30.05 17.69 -20.57
CA PRO A 59 -31.13 16.98 -19.91
C PRO A 59 -32.06 16.42 -20.99
N VAL A 60 -32.15 15.10 -21.06
CA VAL A 60 -33.13 14.41 -21.88
C VAL A 60 -34.50 14.80 -21.36
N ARG A 61 -35.21 15.66 -22.13
CA ARG A 61 -36.61 15.94 -21.90
C ARG A 61 -37.39 14.67 -22.27
N THR A 62 -37.68 13.85 -21.26
CA THR A 62 -38.68 12.80 -21.41
C THR A 62 -40.04 13.44 -21.47
N ASN A 63 -40.63 13.50 -22.66
CA ASN A 63 -42.07 13.76 -22.79
C ASN A 63 -42.82 12.63 -22.07
N GLY A 64 -43.42 12.99 -20.94
CA GLY A 64 -44.20 12.09 -20.14
C GLY A 64 -45.42 11.54 -20.89
N TYR A 65 -45.47 10.25 -21.05
CA TYR A 65 -46.74 9.55 -21.15
C TYR A 65 -47.11 9.09 -19.75
N MET A 66 -48.05 9.79 -19.13
CA MET A 66 -48.72 9.38 -17.91
C MET A 66 -49.54 8.12 -18.23
N LEU A 67 -49.14 6.99 -17.75
CA LEU A 67 -50.01 5.86 -17.47
C LEU A 67 -50.26 5.84 -15.99
N GLU A 68 -51.48 6.17 -15.61
CA GLU A 68 -51.96 6.19 -14.23
C GLU A 68 -51.78 4.81 -13.60
N GLY A 69 -51.08 4.78 -12.45
CA GLY A 69 -51.32 3.78 -11.42
C GLY A 69 -50.27 2.69 -11.19
N ILE A 70 -49.07 2.72 -11.79
CA ILE A 70 -48.01 1.76 -11.46
C ILE A 70 -46.77 2.51 -10.98
N GLN A 71 -46.53 2.51 -9.68
CA GLN A 71 -45.25 2.91 -9.11
C GLN A 71 -44.27 1.78 -9.37
N ILE A 72 -43.47 1.90 -10.44
CA ILE A 72 -42.30 1.07 -10.63
C ILE A 72 -41.21 1.70 -9.76
N PRO A 73 -40.67 0.98 -8.76
CA PRO A 73 -39.49 1.46 -8.04
C PRO A 73 -38.34 1.64 -9.05
N PRO A 74 -37.49 2.67 -8.89
CA PRO A 74 -36.36 2.85 -9.78
C PRO A 74 -35.49 1.59 -9.70
N MET A 75 -35.55 0.79 -10.76
CA MET A 75 -34.56 -0.26 -10.95
C MET A 75 -33.20 0.41 -11.08
N SER A 76 -32.37 0.23 -10.08
CA SER A 76 -30.97 0.53 -10.19
C SER A 76 -30.39 -0.35 -11.29
N ILE A 77 -30.36 0.17 -12.51
CA ILE A 77 -29.54 -0.42 -13.57
C ILE A 77 -28.12 -0.27 -13.05
N ARG A 78 -27.55 -1.38 -12.58
CA ARG A 78 -26.10 -1.45 -12.44
C ARG A 78 -25.54 -1.27 -13.84
N HIS A 79 -25.19 -0.05 -14.18
CA HIS A 79 -24.20 0.16 -15.21
C HIS A 79 -22.94 -0.53 -14.66
N ASP A 80 -22.45 -1.52 -15.39
CA ASP A 80 -21.08 -1.97 -15.26
C ASP A 80 -20.24 -0.73 -15.58
N ASP A 81 -19.90 0.04 -14.54
CA ASP A 81 -19.09 1.23 -14.68
C ASP A 81 -17.69 0.76 -15.06
N PRO A 82 -17.20 1.06 -16.27
CA PRO A 82 -15.86 0.65 -16.68
C PRO A 82 -14.77 1.37 -15.85
N ASN A 83 -15.15 2.24 -14.94
CA ASN A 83 -14.26 3.01 -14.08
C ASN A 83 -14.66 2.78 -12.62
N PRO A 84 -14.16 1.72 -11.96
CA PRO A 84 -14.44 1.47 -10.55
C PRO A 84 -13.97 2.67 -9.71
N PRO A 85 -14.67 3.00 -8.61
CA PRO A 85 -14.27 4.12 -7.77
C PRO A 85 -12.83 3.93 -7.27
N THR A 86 -12.07 4.99 -7.24
CA THR A 86 -10.64 5.02 -6.88
C THR A 86 -10.34 4.26 -5.58
N HIS A 87 -11.23 4.30 -4.60
CA HIS A 87 -11.11 3.54 -3.35
C HIS A 87 -11.11 2.02 -3.54
N ALA A 88 -11.86 1.48 -4.51
CA ALA A 88 -11.86 0.04 -4.79
C ALA A 88 -10.55 -0.41 -5.45
N ILE A 89 -9.94 0.44 -6.27
CA ILE A 89 -8.65 0.16 -6.92
C ILE A 89 -7.51 0.16 -5.90
N ILE A 90 -7.52 1.10 -4.96
CA ILE A 90 -6.51 1.20 -3.89
C ILE A 90 -6.61 -0.02 -2.97
N SER A 91 -7.81 -0.38 -2.51
CA SER A 91 -8.04 -1.56 -1.67
C SER A 91 -7.49 -2.83 -2.33
N ASN A 92 -7.81 -3.08 -3.58
CA ASN A 92 -7.32 -4.25 -4.30
C ASN A 92 -5.79 -4.29 -4.41
N SER A 93 -5.13 -3.15 -4.64
CA SER A 93 -3.66 -3.11 -4.77
C SER A 93 -2.93 -3.38 -3.45
N VAL A 94 -3.48 -2.96 -2.32
CA VAL A 94 -2.93 -3.22 -0.98
C VAL A 94 -3.13 -4.69 -0.62
N ASP A 95 -4.32 -5.23 -0.86
CA ASP A 95 -4.65 -6.63 -0.59
C ASP A 95 -3.76 -7.57 -1.42
N ASP A 96 -3.52 -7.25 -2.69
CA ASP A 96 -2.62 -8.00 -3.56
C ASP A 96 -1.17 -7.96 -3.06
N ALA A 97 -0.69 -6.80 -2.60
CA ALA A 97 0.64 -6.67 -2.03
C ALA A 97 0.78 -7.51 -0.75
N PHE A 98 -0.17 -7.44 0.16
CA PHE A 98 -0.15 -8.25 1.39
C PHE A 98 -0.26 -9.74 1.10
N TYR A 99 -1.06 -10.14 0.13
CA TYR A 99 -1.14 -11.54 -0.30
C TYR A 99 0.22 -12.08 -0.76
N LYS A 100 0.97 -11.32 -1.56
CA LYS A 100 2.31 -11.70 -2.02
C LYS A 100 3.31 -11.73 -0.86
N ALA A 101 3.28 -10.73 0.02
CA ALA A 101 4.13 -10.71 1.20
C ALA A 101 3.87 -11.92 2.11
N LYS A 102 2.62 -12.32 2.26
CA LYS A 102 2.22 -13.50 3.02
C LYS A 102 2.76 -14.79 2.41
N GLN A 103 2.66 -14.95 1.10
CA GLN A 103 3.22 -16.10 0.39
C GLN A 103 4.74 -16.24 0.58
N GLU A 104 5.47 -15.12 0.72
CA GLU A 104 6.91 -15.13 0.97
C GLU A 104 7.25 -15.50 2.41
N LEU A 105 6.46 -15.09 3.40
CA LEU A 105 6.73 -15.28 4.83
C LEU A 105 6.24 -16.64 5.38
N GLU A 106 5.09 -17.11 4.93
CA GLU A 106 4.46 -18.36 5.43
C GLU A 106 5.35 -19.60 5.36
N PRO A 107 6.10 -19.87 4.26
CA PRO A 107 6.95 -21.05 4.17
C PRO A 107 8.07 -21.11 5.21
N HIS A 108 8.34 -19.99 5.86
CA HIS A 108 9.42 -19.86 6.85
C HIS A 108 8.93 -19.87 8.29
N ASN A 109 7.61 -20.02 8.53
CA ASN A 109 6.98 -19.96 9.87
C ASN A 109 7.35 -18.69 10.65
N ILE A 110 7.48 -17.56 9.94
CA ILE A 110 7.78 -16.27 10.54
C ILE A 110 6.45 -15.62 11.00
N GLN A 111 6.44 -15.14 12.23
CA GLN A 111 5.29 -14.37 12.73
C GLN A 111 5.24 -13.03 12.01
N ALA A 112 4.12 -12.75 11.35
CA ALA A 112 3.96 -11.52 10.57
C ALA A 112 2.63 -10.81 10.89
N LYS A 113 2.69 -9.48 10.89
CA LYS A 113 1.55 -8.57 10.96
C LYS A 113 1.54 -7.72 9.70
N TYR A 114 0.35 -7.39 9.19
CA TYR A 114 0.20 -6.63 7.94
C TYR A 114 -0.69 -5.43 8.23
N ASP A 115 -0.14 -4.23 8.08
CA ASP A 115 -0.84 -2.98 8.36
C ASP A 115 -0.77 -2.02 7.18
N SER A 116 -1.94 -1.50 6.83
CA SER A 116 -2.08 -0.43 5.86
C SER A 116 -2.03 0.91 6.57
N LEU A 117 -1.15 1.80 6.13
CA LEU A 117 -0.90 3.10 6.73
C LEU A 117 -1.30 4.21 5.76
N ASP A 118 -1.83 5.29 6.32
CA ASP A 118 -2.19 6.50 5.57
C ASP A 118 -1.09 7.55 5.66
N GLY A 119 -1.02 8.43 4.66
CA GLY A 119 -0.23 9.65 4.71
C GLY A 119 1.13 9.57 4.02
N SER A 120 2.09 10.36 4.51
CA SER A 120 3.43 10.44 3.93
C SER A 120 4.22 9.16 4.21
N PRO A 121 4.70 8.43 3.18
CA PRO A 121 5.31 7.11 3.38
C PRO A 121 6.47 7.09 4.40
N ALA A 122 7.35 8.08 4.39
CA ALA A 122 8.48 8.08 5.30
C ALA A 122 8.05 8.34 6.76
N GLU A 123 7.16 9.28 6.96
CA GLU A 123 6.64 9.67 8.27
C GLU A 123 5.80 8.53 8.86
N SER A 124 4.84 8.02 8.09
CA SER A 124 3.95 6.94 8.55
C SER A 124 4.71 5.67 8.93
N ILE A 125 5.76 5.30 8.18
CA ILE A 125 6.60 4.15 8.54
C ILE A 125 7.41 4.42 9.81
N CYS A 126 7.95 5.61 9.99
CA CYS A 126 8.71 5.96 11.20
C CYS A 126 7.80 5.99 12.45
N ASP A 127 6.62 6.58 12.34
CA ASP A 127 5.63 6.63 13.42
C ASP A 127 5.14 5.22 13.78
N TYR A 128 4.85 4.40 12.79
CA TYR A 128 4.48 3.01 12.98
C TYR A 128 5.59 2.22 13.67
N ALA A 129 6.84 2.39 13.25
CA ALA A 129 7.98 1.73 13.86
C ALA A 129 8.16 2.15 15.33
N SER A 130 7.93 3.43 15.64
CA SER A 130 7.95 3.95 17.00
C SER A 130 6.84 3.36 17.87
N ALA A 131 5.60 3.33 17.34
CA ALA A 131 4.43 2.80 18.04
C ALA A 131 4.54 1.30 18.33
N GLU A 132 5.07 0.53 17.39
CA GLU A 132 5.26 -0.90 17.50
C GLU A 132 6.55 -1.27 18.29
N GLY A 133 7.40 -0.30 18.65
CA GLY A 133 8.68 -0.53 19.33
C GLY A 133 9.63 -1.36 18.44
N ALA A 134 9.68 -1.03 17.15
CA ALA A 134 10.57 -1.70 16.22
C ALA A 134 12.05 -1.47 16.55
N ASP A 135 12.86 -2.49 16.36
CA ASP A 135 14.30 -2.46 16.54
C ASP A 135 15.09 -2.45 15.22
N LEU A 136 14.37 -2.61 14.09
CA LEU A 136 14.91 -2.46 12.75
C LEU A 136 13.80 -2.05 11.77
N ILE A 137 14.14 -1.15 10.85
CA ILE A 137 13.33 -0.87 9.66
C ILE A 137 14.09 -1.35 8.42
N ILE A 138 13.42 -2.08 7.52
CA ILE A 138 13.98 -2.49 6.23
C ILE A 138 13.10 -1.91 5.12
N VAL A 139 13.72 -1.20 4.18
CA VAL A 139 13.04 -0.59 3.02
C VAL A 139 13.83 -0.81 1.74
N GLY A 140 13.13 -0.82 0.61
CA GLY A 140 13.78 -0.81 -0.69
C GLY A 140 14.50 0.50 -0.96
N ASN A 141 15.50 0.44 -1.79
CA ASN A 141 16.28 1.62 -2.20
C ASN A 141 15.45 2.62 -3.05
N SER A 142 14.54 2.13 -3.93
CA SER A 142 13.69 2.96 -4.78
C SER A 142 12.37 2.28 -5.07
N GLY A 143 11.28 3.06 -5.08
CA GLY A 143 9.96 2.61 -5.47
C GLY A 143 9.73 2.60 -6.99
N LYS A 144 8.50 2.80 -7.42
CA LYS A 144 7.97 2.67 -8.80
C LYS A 144 8.65 3.47 -9.92
N GLY A 145 9.72 4.23 -9.64
CA GLY A 145 10.30 5.19 -10.59
C GLY A 145 11.49 4.71 -11.44
N GLY A 146 11.99 3.50 -11.30
CA GLY A 146 12.99 2.88 -12.21
C GLY A 146 14.30 3.68 -12.48
N LEU A 147 14.49 4.82 -11.84
CA LEU A 147 15.62 5.71 -12.10
C LEU A 147 16.87 5.25 -11.37
N LYS A 148 17.82 4.76 -12.17
CA LYS A 148 19.24 4.50 -11.89
C LYS A 148 19.57 4.07 -10.44
N ARG A 149 19.98 2.85 -10.30
CA ARG A 149 20.50 2.14 -9.09
C ARG A 149 21.51 2.91 -8.21
N MET A 150 21.85 4.15 -8.52
CA MET A 150 22.87 4.93 -7.82
C MET A 150 22.31 5.90 -6.77
N PHE A 151 21.01 6.19 -6.77
CA PHE A 151 20.43 7.17 -5.85
C PHE A 151 19.47 6.51 -4.88
N LEU A 152 19.56 6.91 -3.62
CA LEU A 152 18.55 6.60 -2.61
C LEU A 152 17.24 7.27 -3.01
N GLY A 153 16.13 6.52 -3.00
CA GLY A 153 14.81 7.10 -3.19
C GLY A 153 14.45 8.10 -2.10
N SER A 154 13.53 9.01 -2.39
CA SER A 154 13.09 10.03 -1.43
C SER A 154 12.56 9.42 -0.13
N VAL A 155 11.77 8.35 -0.22
CA VAL A 155 11.21 7.66 0.94
C VAL A 155 12.32 7.05 1.80
N SER A 156 13.18 6.21 1.21
CA SER A 156 14.27 5.55 1.95
C SER A 156 15.27 6.54 2.54
N SER A 157 15.54 7.66 1.83
CA SER A 157 16.39 8.74 2.35
C SER A 157 15.77 9.47 3.53
N ASN A 158 14.47 9.72 3.50
CA ASN A 158 13.78 10.40 4.61
C ASN A 158 13.62 9.47 5.82
N ILE A 159 13.32 8.17 5.60
CA ILE A 159 13.30 7.18 6.68
C ILE A 159 14.67 7.11 7.37
N ALA A 160 15.76 7.03 6.59
CA ALA A 160 17.12 6.99 7.18
C ALA A 160 17.47 8.19 8.05
N LYS A 161 16.82 9.35 7.86
CA LYS A 161 17.02 10.56 8.67
C LYS A 161 16.13 10.63 9.90
N GLN A 162 14.94 10.03 9.85
CA GLN A 162 13.88 10.24 10.85
C GLN A 162 13.60 9.00 11.70
N ALA A 163 14.09 7.83 11.29
CA ALA A 163 13.79 6.56 11.95
C ALA A 163 14.18 6.54 13.42
N PRO A 164 13.34 5.96 14.29
CA PRO A 164 13.61 5.81 15.70
C PRO A 164 14.61 4.68 16.01
N CYS A 165 14.93 3.84 15.03
CA CYS A 165 15.80 2.68 15.16
C CYS A 165 16.70 2.53 13.91
N PRO A 166 17.65 1.57 13.90
CA PRO A 166 18.45 1.25 12.71
C PRO A 166 17.64 1.02 11.46
N VAL A 167 18.18 1.43 10.31
CA VAL A 167 17.54 1.29 9.00
C VAL A 167 18.45 0.51 8.04
N LEU A 168 17.90 -0.54 7.44
CA LEU A 168 18.55 -1.29 6.37
C LEU A 168 17.89 -0.95 5.03
N ILE A 169 18.69 -0.56 4.04
CA ILE A 169 18.20 -0.24 2.71
C ILE A 169 18.61 -1.33 1.74
N ALA A 170 17.62 -2.05 1.22
CA ALA A 170 17.81 -3.12 0.25
C ALA A 170 18.09 -2.55 -1.15
N LYS A 171 19.12 -3.06 -1.84
CA LYS A 171 19.55 -2.63 -3.18
C LYS A 171 19.48 -3.77 -4.18
#